data_62b08759df10dafa8ea96d8c91e3d979
#
_entry.id   62b08759df10dafa8ea96d8c91e3d979
#
_cell.length_a   1.000
_cell.length_b   1.000
_cell.length_c   1.000
_cell.angle_alpha   90.00
_cell.angle_beta   90.00
_cell.angle_gamma   90.00
#
_symmetry.space_group_name_H-M   'P 1'
#
loop_
_entity.id
_entity.type
_entity.pdbx_description
1 polymer ?
#
loop_
_entity_poly.entity_id
_entity_poly.type
_entity_poly.pdbx_seq_one_letter_code
_entity_poly.pdbx_strand_id
1 'polypeptide(L)'
;MRENGLIHKRRIPHTITKATTEIQKKDNIIKRDFKADKPLTKLLTDITQVQCSDGKLYVSAVLDCYNGEIIALEMRETMKKELCIDTVKQLGKLNNCILHSDRGSQYTSTEFRKELNQLGIIQSLSSTGRCYDNARMENFFA
;
A
#
# COMPACT_ATOMS: atom_id res chain seq x y z
N MET A 1 -11.20 -12.82 16.11
CA MET A 1 -10.75 -12.12 16.21
C MET A 1 -10.62 -11.64 16.19
N ARG A 2 -10.54 -11.88 16.29
CA ARG A 2 -10.28 -11.16 16.40
C ARG A 2 -9.61 -10.89 16.38
N GLU A 3 -9.32 -11.14 16.50
CA GLU A 3 -8.65 -10.63 16.55
C GLU A 3 -8.14 -10.55 16.04
N ASN A 4 -8.15 -10.95 15.80
CA ASN A 4 -7.56 -10.57 15.37
C ASN A 4 -7.13 -10.21 14.86
N GLY A 5 -6.88 -10.53 14.59
CA GLY A 5 -6.37 -9.89 14.35
C GLY A 5 -6.21 -9.48 13.88
N LEU A 6 -6.73 -9.73 13.78
CA LEU A 6 -6.50 -9.06 13.37
C LEU A 6 -6.15 -8.08 13.51
N ILE A 7 -6.53 -7.99 13.43
CA ILE A 7 -5.78 -6.94 13.52
C ILE A 7 -6.43 -5.74 13.19
N HIS A 8 -6.85 -5.10 14.08
CA HIS A 8 -7.23 -3.85 13.91
C HIS A 8 -6.16 -2.98 13.67
N LYS A 9 -6.04 -2.60 12.49
CA LYS A 9 -5.40 -1.49 12.26
C LYS A 9 -6.01 -0.45 13.01
N ARG A 10 -5.44 -0.13 14.07
CA ARG A 10 -5.80 0.95 14.73
C ARG A 10 -5.54 2.10 13.94
N ARG A 11 -6.46 2.78 13.55
CA ARG A 11 -6.30 3.97 12.97
C ARG A 11 -5.73 4.88 13.89
N ILE A 12 -4.62 5.28 13.58
CA ILE A 12 -4.00 6.33 14.22
C ILE A 12 -4.77 7.53 13.83
N PRO A 13 -5.28 8.27 14.76
CA PRO A 13 -5.96 9.46 14.45
C PRO A 13 -4.97 10.38 13.83
N HIS A 14 -5.03 10.52 12.62
CA HIS A 14 -4.13 11.32 11.97
C HIS A 14 -4.51 12.70 12.09
N THR A 15 -3.80 13.32 12.77
CA THR A 15 -3.47 14.64 12.41
C THR A 15 -2.96 14.60 11.03
N ILE A 16 -3.79 14.76 10.16
CA ILE A 16 -3.38 14.93 8.85
C ILE A 16 -2.66 16.21 8.79
N THR A 17 -1.44 16.12 8.67
CA THR A 17 -0.62 17.26 8.62
C THR A 17 -0.86 17.98 7.34
N LYS A 18 -0.73 19.25 7.38
CA LYS A 18 -0.91 20.10 6.27
C LYS A 18 0.05 19.86 5.15
N ALA A 19 1.13 19.20 5.44
CA ALA A 19 2.14 18.90 4.47
C ALA A 19 1.64 18.13 3.31
N THR A 20 0.42 17.81 3.35
CA THR A 20 -0.05 16.89 2.39
C THR A 20 -1.00 17.51 1.41
N THR A 21 -0.95 18.84 1.23
CA THR A 21 -1.84 19.47 0.30
C THR A 21 -1.69 18.90 -1.10
N GLU A 22 -0.46 18.63 -1.50
CA GLU A 22 -0.23 18.01 -2.80
C GLU A 22 -0.61 16.54 -2.80
N ILE A 23 -0.40 15.90 -1.68
CA ILE A 23 -0.76 14.50 -1.54
C ILE A 23 -2.27 14.35 -1.48
N GLN A 24 -2.94 15.29 -0.87
CA GLN A 24 -4.39 15.29 -0.83
C GLN A 24 -5.00 15.47 -2.22
N LYS A 25 -4.25 16.08 -3.11
CA LYS A 25 -4.69 16.21 -4.48
C LYS A 25 -4.50 14.94 -5.28
N LYS A 26 -3.76 13.97 -4.73
CA LYS A 26 -3.64 12.69 -5.38
C LYS A 26 -4.90 11.92 -5.05
N ASP A 27 -5.86 12.07 -5.91
CA ASP A 27 -7.13 11.44 -5.71
C ASP A 27 -7.05 9.94 -5.79
N ASN A 28 -8.11 9.33 -5.36
CA ASN A 28 -8.31 7.91 -5.50
C ASN A 28 -8.57 7.63 -6.98
N ILE A 29 -7.52 7.41 -7.72
CA ILE A 29 -7.61 7.21 -9.16
C ILE A 29 -8.33 5.91 -9.48
N ILE A 30 -8.15 4.90 -8.66
CA ILE A 30 -8.78 3.60 -8.89
C ILE A 30 -10.28 3.65 -8.63
N LYS A 31 -10.72 4.43 -7.63
CA LYS A 31 -12.15 4.58 -7.30
C LYS A 31 -12.86 3.24 -7.18
N ARG A 32 -12.21 2.28 -6.50
CA ARG A 32 -12.71 0.93 -6.28
C ARG A 32 -12.85 0.07 -7.54
N ASP A 33 -12.40 0.55 -8.67
CA ASP A 33 -12.37 -0.25 -9.88
C ASP A 33 -11.05 -1.01 -9.91
N PHE A 34 -11.06 -2.19 -9.28
CA PHE A 34 -9.87 -3.01 -9.17
C PHE A 34 -9.73 -4.01 -10.30
N LYS A 35 -10.56 -3.91 -11.30
CA LYS A 35 -10.45 -4.79 -12.47
C LYS A 35 -9.33 -4.30 -13.37
N ALA A 36 -8.53 -5.23 -13.83
CA ALA A 36 -7.44 -4.93 -14.75
C ALA A 36 -7.52 -5.91 -15.92
N ASP A 37 -7.33 -5.38 -17.12
CA ASP A 37 -7.37 -6.19 -18.33
C ASP A 37 -6.03 -6.82 -18.66
N LYS A 38 -4.96 -6.32 -18.07
CA LYS A 38 -3.61 -6.77 -18.33
C LYS A 38 -2.84 -6.84 -17.03
N PRO A 39 -1.82 -7.69 -16.96
CA PRO A 39 -0.97 -7.70 -15.77
C PRO A 39 -0.20 -6.38 -15.64
N LEU A 40 0.13 -6.03 -14.42
CA LEU A 40 0.96 -4.87 -14.09
C LEU A 40 0.33 -3.54 -14.54
N THR A 41 -0.99 -3.44 -14.52
CA THR A 41 -1.67 -2.19 -14.81
C THR A 41 -2.28 -1.56 -13.58
N LYS A 42 -2.82 -2.38 -12.68
CA LYS A 42 -3.37 -1.90 -11.42
C LYS A 42 -2.85 -2.79 -10.30
N LEU A 43 -2.21 -2.16 -9.34
CA LEU A 43 -1.58 -2.87 -8.23
C LEU A 43 -2.13 -2.32 -6.92
N LEU A 44 -2.19 -3.18 -5.92
CA LEU A 44 -2.55 -2.79 -4.56
C LEU A 44 -1.38 -3.06 -3.65
N THR A 45 -1.17 -2.21 -2.65
CA THR A 45 -0.15 -2.46 -1.64
C THR A 45 -0.67 -2.13 -0.26
N ASP A 46 -0.20 -2.86 0.72
CA ASP A 46 -0.56 -2.63 2.12
C ASP A 46 0.50 -3.25 3.01
N ILE A 47 0.50 -2.85 4.27
CA ILE A 47 1.38 -3.41 5.28
C ILE A 47 0.53 -4.11 6.32
N THR A 48 0.91 -5.30 6.70
CA THR A 48 0.27 -5.99 7.80
C THR A 48 1.30 -6.35 8.86
N GLN A 49 0.85 -6.55 10.08
CA GLN A 49 1.69 -6.94 11.18
C GLN A 49 1.42 -8.38 11.51
N VAL A 50 2.48 -9.17 11.63
CA VAL A 50 2.38 -10.56 11.99
C VAL A 50 3.07 -10.76 13.33
N GLN A 51 2.37 -11.39 14.25
CA GLN A 51 2.94 -11.69 15.57
C GLN A 51 3.78 -12.96 15.48
N CYS A 52 5.02 -12.85 15.88
CA CYS A 52 5.92 -13.98 15.89
C CYS A 52 6.26 -14.36 17.34
N SER A 53 6.87 -15.51 17.52
CA SER A 53 7.22 -15.98 18.86
C SER A 53 8.19 -15.05 19.58
N ASP A 54 9.05 -14.39 18.83
CA ASP A 54 10.07 -13.49 19.41
C ASP A 54 9.86 -12.04 19.02
N GLY A 55 8.67 -11.65 18.65
CA GLY A 55 8.37 -10.25 18.37
C GLY A 55 7.35 -10.05 17.28
N LYS A 56 7.42 -8.88 16.64
CA LYS A 56 6.50 -8.53 15.58
C LYS A 56 7.23 -8.43 14.27
N LEU A 57 6.56 -8.80 13.22
CA LEU A 57 7.09 -8.68 11.87
C LEU A 57 6.10 -7.89 11.03
N TYR A 58 6.60 -6.96 10.23
CA TYR A 58 5.78 -6.18 9.33
C TYR A 58 6.01 -6.67 7.91
N VAL A 59 4.91 -6.93 7.21
CA VAL A 59 4.95 -7.45 5.85
C VAL A 59 4.34 -6.43 4.92
N SER A 60 5.11 -6.00 3.94
CA SER A 60 4.63 -5.13 2.88
C SER A 60 4.53 -5.96 1.61
N ALA A 61 3.40 -5.93 0.95
CA ALA A 61 3.18 -6.74 -0.23
C ALA A 61 2.51 -5.92 -1.32
N VAL A 62 2.74 -6.31 -2.56
CA VAL A 62 2.07 -5.71 -3.71
C VAL A 62 1.33 -6.81 -4.45
N LEU A 63 0.05 -6.58 -4.66
CA LEU A 63 -0.86 -7.50 -5.32
C LEU A 63 -1.20 -6.97 -6.70
N ASP A 64 -1.13 -7.85 -7.70
CA ASP A 64 -1.58 -7.50 -9.04
C ASP A 64 -3.07 -7.74 -9.15
N CYS A 65 -3.83 -6.70 -9.49
CA CYS A 65 -5.28 -6.80 -9.59
C CYS A 65 -5.73 -7.67 -10.77
N TYR A 66 -4.85 -7.90 -11.74
CA TYR A 66 -5.20 -8.69 -12.91
C TYR A 66 -5.50 -10.15 -12.52
N ASN A 67 -4.63 -10.76 -11.74
CA ASN A 67 -4.75 -12.17 -11.41
C ASN A 67 -4.73 -12.46 -9.91
N GLY A 68 -4.60 -11.45 -9.08
CA GLY A 68 -4.57 -11.65 -7.62
C GLY A 68 -3.25 -12.18 -7.09
N GLU A 69 -2.19 -12.11 -7.87
CA GLU A 69 -0.89 -12.61 -7.41
C GLU A 69 -0.11 -11.57 -6.63
N ILE A 70 0.62 -12.02 -5.65
CA ILE A 70 1.57 -11.17 -4.95
C ILE A 70 2.85 -11.14 -5.77
N ILE A 71 3.20 -9.96 -6.26
CA ILE A 71 4.34 -9.81 -7.15
C ILE A 71 5.54 -9.16 -6.48
N ALA A 72 5.38 -8.65 -5.27
CA ALA A 72 6.49 -8.12 -4.48
C ALA A 72 6.15 -8.27 -3.01
N LEU A 73 7.14 -8.57 -2.20
CA LEU A 73 6.94 -8.77 -0.77
C LEU A 73 8.23 -8.49 -0.03
N GLU A 74 8.11 -7.76 1.08
CA GLU A 74 9.24 -7.46 1.94
C GLU A 74 8.79 -7.58 3.39
N MET A 75 9.69 -8.04 4.26
CA MET A 75 9.38 -8.20 5.66
C MET A 75 10.47 -7.56 6.51
N ARG A 76 10.06 -6.84 7.53
CA ARG A 76 11.00 -6.18 8.44
C ARG A 76 10.44 -6.13 9.84
N GLU A 77 11.33 -5.94 10.80
CA GLU A 77 10.93 -5.83 12.20
C GLU A 77 10.37 -4.44 12.51
N THR A 78 10.59 -3.47 11.64
CA THR A 78 10.09 -2.11 11.85
C THR A 78 9.23 -1.68 10.68
N MET A 79 8.22 -0.87 10.98
CA MET A 79 7.30 -0.37 9.96
C MET A 79 7.71 1.03 9.54
N LYS A 80 8.80 1.14 8.83
CA LYS A 80 9.29 2.41 8.33
C LYS A 80 9.04 2.51 6.83
N LYS A 81 9.18 3.72 6.28
CA LYS A 81 8.95 3.94 4.86
C LYS A 81 9.86 3.09 3.98
N GLU A 82 11.04 2.75 4.48
CA GLU A 82 11.98 1.91 3.73
C GLU A 82 11.39 0.54 3.39
N LEU A 83 10.55 0.02 4.27
CA LEU A 83 9.86 -1.24 4.00
C LEU A 83 9.05 -1.15 2.70
N CYS A 84 8.28 -0.08 2.55
CA CYS A 84 7.47 0.12 1.37
C CYS A 84 8.31 0.44 0.14
N ILE A 85 9.35 1.25 0.32
CA ILE A 85 10.23 1.63 -0.78
C ILE A 85 10.92 0.40 -1.35
N ASP A 86 11.46 -0.45 -0.48
CA ASP A 86 12.14 -1.65 -0.94
C ASP A 86 11.18 -2.63 -1.60
N THR A 87 9.93 -2.63 -1.14
CA THR A 87 8.92 -3.48 -1.77
C THR A 87 8.69 -3.06 -3.22
N VAL A 88 8.48 -1.76 -3.46
CA VAL A 88 8.19 -1.30 -4.82
C VAL A 88 9.41 -1.36 -5.73
N LYS A 89 10.61 -1.30 -5.17
CA LYS A 89 11.82 -1.46 -5.98
C LYS A 89 11.87 -2.83 -6.64
N GLN A 90 11.25 -3.83 -6.05
CA GLN A 90 11.21 -5.17 -6.64
C GLN A 90 10.42 -5.19 -7.95
N LEU A 91 9.55 -4.20 -8.17
CA LEU A 91 8.72 -4.18 -9.37
C LEU A 91 9.49 -3.76 -10.62
N GLY A 92 10.57 -2.99 -10.46
CA GLY A 92 11.27 -2.43 -11.60
C GLY A 92 10.47 -1.32 -12.27
N LYS A 93 10.93 -0.88 -13.41
CA LYS A 93 10.23 0.19 -14.14
C LYS A 93 9.00 -0.34 -14.81
N LEU A 94 7.89 0.36 -14.62
CA LEU A 94 6.61 0.02 -15.22
C LEU A 94 6.04 1.26 -15.88
N ASN A 95 5.34 1.06 -16.99
CA ASN A 95 4.71 2.18 -17.69
C ASN A 95 3.21 2.10 -17.52
N ASN A 96 2.61 3.23 -17.17
CA ASN A 96 1.15 3.33 -17.05
C ASN A 96 0.56 2.36 -16.03
N CYS A 97 1.32 2.12 -14.97
CA CYS A 97 0.86 1.26 -13.88
C CYS A 97 0.39 2.12 -12.72
N ILE A 98 -0.74 1.76 -12.13
CA ILE A 98 -1.28 2.48 -10.97
C ILE A 98 -1.07 1.62 -9.74
N LEU A 99 -0.47 2.20 -8.71
CA LEU A 99 -0.31 1.53 -7.42
C LEU A 99 -1.20 2.23 -6.40
N HIS A 100 -2.13 1.49 -5.86
CA HIS A 100 -3.10 2.01 -4.90
C HIS A 100 -2.75 1.58 -3.48
N SER A 101 -2.84 2.52 -2.54
CA SER A 101 -2.59 2.24 -1.13
C SER A 101 -3.50 3.10 -0.27
N ASP A 102 -3.46 2.88 1.04
CA ASP A 102 -4.11 3.80 1.97
C ASP A 102 -3.23 5.04 2.15
N ARG A 103 -3.62 5.95 3.05
CA ARG A 103 -2.89 7.19 3.27
C ARG A 103 -1.94 7.09 4.45
N GLY A 104 -1.39 5.93 4.70
CA GLY A 104 -0.40 5.76 5.75
C GLY A 104 0.83 6.61 5.50
N SER A 105 1.53 6.98 6.57
CA SER A 105 2.68 7.88 6.47
C SER A 105 3.78 7.32 5.59
N GLN A 106 3.90 6.01 5.51
CA GLN A 106 4.90 5.37 4.67
C GLN A 106 4.64 5.68 3.20
N TYR A 107 3.35 5.67 2.81
CA TYR A 107 2.96 5.85 1.42
C TYR A 107 2.88 7.32 1.02
N THR A 108 2.73 8.21 1.99
CA THR A 108 2.65 9.63 1.72
C THR A 108 4.00 10.34 1.86
N SER A 109 5.06 9.59 2.17
CA SER A 109 6.38 10.18 2.31
C SER A 109 6.91 10.65 0.96
N THR A 110 7.75 11.68 1.00
CA THR A 110 8.37 12.20 -0.21
C THR A 110 9.25 11.15 -0.87
N GLU A 111 9.95 10.38 -0.06
CA GLU A 111 10.86 9.35 -0.57
C GLU A 111 10.12 8.25 -1.33
N PHE A 112 8.97 7.83 -0.80
CA PHE A 112 8.17 6.81 -1.48
C PHE A 112 7.65 7.34 -2.82
N ARG A 113 7.17 8.58 -2.82
CA ARG A 113 6.67 9.21 -4.04
C ARG A 113 7.77 9.35 -5.08
N LYS A 114 8.98 9.70 -4.64
CA LYS A 114 10.10 9.81 -5.56
C LYS A 114 10.42 8.46 -6.18
N GLU A 115 10.38 7.41 -5.38
CA GLU A 115 10.66 6.08 -5.90
C GLU A 115 9.63 5.68 -6.95
N LEU A 116 8.35 5.94 -6.69
CA LEU A 116 7.31 5.63 -7.66
C LEU A 116 7.50 6.41 -8.96
N ASN A 117 7.88 7.69 -8.85
CA ASN A 117 8.12 8.49 -10.04
C ASN A 117 9.28 7.93 -10.87
N GLN A 118 10.33 7.47 -10.21
CA GLN A 118 11.47 6.89 -10.92
C GLN A 118 11.09 5.59 -11.60
N LEU A 119 10.17 4.85 -11.04
CA LEU A 119 9.72 3.59 -11.60
C LEU A 119 8.61 3.76 -12.64
N GLY A 120 8.12 4.98 -12.83
CA GLY A 120 7.05 5.25 -13.79
C GLY A 120 5.68 4.81 -13.31
N ILE A 121 5.51 4.67 -12.00
CA ILE A 121 4.26 4.19 -11.41
C ILE A 121 3.44 5.38 -10.93
N ILE A 122 2.15 5.34 -11.23
CA ILE A 122 1.21 6.40 -10.83
C ILE A 122 0.64 6.04 -9.47
N GLN A 123 0.77 6.97 -8.52
CA GLN A 123 0.28 6.73 -7.18
C GLN A 123 -1.21 7.03 -7.07
N SER A 124 -1.96 6.11 -6.46
CA SER A 124 -3.37 6.30 -6.13
C SER A 124 -3.55 6.07 -4.64
N LEU A 125 -4.23 6.98 -3.97
CA LEU A 125 -4.44 6.89 -2.53
C LEU A 125 -5.93 6.75 -2.24
N SER A 126 -6.27 5.93 -1.26
CA SER A 126 -7.66 5.77 -0.88
C SER A 126 -8.20 7.07 -0.30
N SER A 127 -9.51 7.24 -0.39
CA SER A 127 -10.15 8.42 0.17
C SER A 127 -10.03 8.39 1.69
N THR A 128 -9.97 9.57 2.28
CA THR A 128 -9.86 9.69 3.72
C THR A 128 -11.03 8.96 4.40
N GLY A 129 -10.72 8.12 5.35
CA GLY A 129 -11.74 7.39 6.09
C GLY A 129 -12.31 6.17 5.39
N ARG A 130 -11.81 5.82 4.22
CA ARG A 130 -12.35 4.70 3.47
C ARG A 130 -11.36 3.57 3.34
N CYS A 131 -11.26 2.78 4.40
CA CYS A 131 -10.32 1.67 4.42
C CYS A 131 -10.74 0.51 3.50
N TYR A 132 -12.02 0.40 3.18
CA TYR A 132 -12.47 -0.69 2.32
C TYR A 132 -12.04 -0.52 0.86
N ASP A 133 -11.44 0.60 0.53
CA ASP A 133 -10.85 0.74 -0.81
C ASP A 133 -9.70 -0.24 -1.04
N ASN A 134 -9.17 -0.82 0.04
CA ASN A 134 -8.09 -1.77 -0.07
C ASN A 134 -8.52 -3.19 0.33
N ALA A 135 -9.78 -3.51 0.12
CA ALA A 135 -10.37 -4.76 0.61
C ALA A 135 -9.71 -6.01 0.03
N ARG A 136 -9.25 -5.95 -1.20
CA ARG A 136 -8.60 -7.12 -1.82
C ARG A 136 -7.30 -7.49 -1.11
N MET A 137 -6.55 -6.47 -0.70
CA MET A 137 -5.33 -6.70 0.07
C MET A 137 -5.66 -7.27 1.44
N GLU A 138 -6.70 -6.75 2.06
CA GLU A 138 -7.13 -7.25 3.36
C GLU A 138 -7.53 -8.71 3.28
N ASN A 139 -8.18 -9.11 2.20
CA ASN A 139 -8.54 -10.49 2.00
C ASN A 139 -7.31 -11.39 1.84
N PHE A 140 -6.28 -10.90 1.19
CA PHE A 140 -5.05 -11.66 1.08
C PHE A 140 -4.43 -11.92 2.44
N PHE A 141 -4.44 -10.93 3.32
CA PHE A 141 -3.84 -11.05 4.64
C PHE A 141 -4.74 -11.76 5.65
N ALA A 142 -5.99 -11.96 5.32
CA ALA A 142 -6.95 -12.57 6.25
C ALA A 142 -6.63 -14.05 6.54
#